data_c37ea388ece71eb9a7972e7b9ff9230d
#
_entry.id   c37ea388ece71eb9a7972e7b9ff9230d
#
_cell.length_a   1.000
_cell.length_b   1.000
_cell.length_c   1.000
_cell.angle_alpha   90.00
_cell.angle_beta   90.00
_cell.angle_gamma   90.00
#
_symmetry.space_group_name_H-M   'P 1'
#
loop_
_entity.id
_entity.type
_entity.pdbx_description
1 polymer ?
#
loop_
_entity_poly.entity_id
_entity_poly.type
_entity_poly.pdbx_seq_one_letter_code
_entity_poly.pdbx_strand_id
1 'polypeptide(L)'
;MRILLTGAEGFTGRPFAAHAAAAGHEVVGLRADLTDAEALQREVGDVRPDAVVHLAGIAFVAHANDEAFYAVNVLGTTNLLGALVRLAAPPRMVLLASSANIYGNTEQSPIAESHPPAPVNHYGMSKLAMEYMARTYLDRLNVVITRPFNYTGPGQDVNFLIPKLAMHFAKRAPMISLGNLHVEREFNDVRTVCDAYLSLLLHGEPGETYNVCSGRPYELQYVVDLFARLTGHAMRVSVNPDFVRANEVHRLCGDPAKLDALLARSGIELDRPSLEETLGRMLSAAAQSERSSNSEPGTPKQFA
;
A
#
# COMPACT_ATOMS: atom_id res chain seq x y z
N MET A 1 9.03 16.68 13.64
CA MET A 1 8.56 17.24 12.36
C MET A 1 7.05 17.19 12.33
N ARG A 2 6.44 18.17 11.65
CA ARG A 2 5.02 18.11 11.27
C ARG A 2 4.89 17.44 9.91
N ILE A 3 4.26 16.27 9.87
CA ILE A 3 4.09 15.47 8.67
C ILE A 3 2.64 15.60 8.19
N LEU A 4 2.43 16.11 6.97
CA LEU A 4 1.12 16.04 6.32
C LEU A 4 0.96 14.65 5.70
N LEU A 5 -0.09 13.95 6.11
CA LEU A 5 -0.41 12.61 5.64
C LEU A 5 -1.71 12.62 4.83
N THR A 6 -1.63 12.34 3.53
CA THR A 6 -2.84 12.07 2.74
C THR A 6 -3.22 10.60 2.86
N GLY A 7 -4.51 10.29 2.84
CA GLY A 7 -4.97 8.92 3.05
C GLY A 7 -4.78 8.41 4.49
N ALA A 8 -4.80 9.31 5.47
CA ALA A 8 -4.57 9.01 6.90
C ALA A 8 -5.52 7.94 7.44
N GLU A 9 -6.78 7.91 6.98
CA GLU A 9 -7.79 6.93 7.39
C GLU A 9 -7.70 5.59 6.66
N GLY A 10 -6.81 5.48 5.68
CA GLY A 10 -6.61 4.27 4.89
C GLY A 10 -5.85 3.18 5.64
N PHE A 11 -5.78 2.01 4.99
CA PHE A 11 -5.09 0.82 5.52
C PHE A 11 -3.62 1.09 5.89
N THR A 12 -2.88 1.83 5.07
CA THR A 12 -1.47 2.17 5.34
C THR A 12 -1.36 3.44 6.17
N GLY A 13 -2.30 4.38 6.01
CA GLY A 13 -2.26 5.68 6.69
C GLY A 13 -2.36 5.57 8.20
N ARG A 14 -3.29 4.78 8.71
CA ARG A 14 -3.48 4.58 10.16
C ARG A 14 -2.24 4.02 10.86
N PRO A 15 -1.65 2.88 10.44
CA PRO A 15 -0.44 2.38 11.06
C PRO A 15 0.77 3.31 10.85
N PHE A 16 0.90 3.98 9.70
CA PHE A 16 1.94 4.96 9.49
C PHE A 16 1.82 6.14 10.47
N ALA A 17 0.62 6.69 10.65
CA ALA A 17 0.38 7.79 11.59
C ALA A 17 0.76 7.39 13.02
N ALA A 18 0.35 6.20 13.46
CA ALA A 18 0.71 5.68 14.78
C ALA A 18 2.23 5.47 14.93
N HIS A 19 2.88 4.90 13.90
CA HIS A 19 4.32 4.67 13.88
C HIS A 19 5.13 5.98 13.92
N ALA A 20 4.78 6.96 13.07
CA ALA A 20 5.44 8.26 13.05
C ALA A 20 5.23 9.06 14.35
N ALA A 21 4.03 8.98 14.96
CA ALA A 21 3.75 9.59 16.24
C ALA A 21 4.59 8.96 17.37
N ALA A 22 4.73 7.63 17.37
CA ALA A 22 5.60 6.92 18.32
C ALA A 22 7.08 7.30 18.17
N ALA A 23 7.51 7.68 16.96
CA ALA A 23 8.84 8.23 16.69
C ALA A 23 8.98 9.74 17.00
N GLY A 24 7.99 10.37 17.64
CA GLY A 24 8.01 11.75 18.07
C GLY A 24 7.69 12.78 16.98
N HIS A 25 6.98 12.38 15.92
CA HIS A 25 6.51 13.29 14.88
C HIS A 25 5.04 13.68 15.10
N GLU A 26 4.70 14.93 14.75
CA GLU A 26 3.30 15.37 14.65
C GLU A 26 2.76 14.95 13.30
N VAL A 27 1.67 14.19 13.27
CA VAL A 27 1.04 13.77 12.02
C VAL A 27 -0.30 14.46 11.86
N VAL A 28 -0.46 15.19 10.75
CA VAL A 28 -1.70 15.88 10.38
C VAL A 28 -2.29 15.21 9.15
N GLY A 29 -3.47 14.59 9.32
CA GLY A 29 -4.18 13.98 8.19
C GLY A 29 -4.82 15.05 7.31
N LEU A 30 -4.55 15.00 6.00
CA LEU A 30 -5.23 15.84 5.01
C LEU A 30 -6.71 15.44 4.91
N ARG A 31 -7.61 16.42 4.94
CA ARG A 31 -9.07 16.25 4.85
C ARG A 31 -9.64 16.69 3.51
N ALA A 32 -9.01 17.68 2.87
CA ALA A 32 -9.44 18.17 1.58
C ALA A 32 -9.43 17.07 0.53
N ASP A 33 -10.42 17.08 -0.36
CA ASP A 33 -10.42 16.22 -1.53
C ASP A 33 -9.25 16.64 -2.45
N LEU A 34 -8.47 15.65 -2.88
CA LEU A 34 -7.33 15.89 -3.78
C LEU A 34 -7.74 16.51 -5.11
N THR A 35 -8.99 16.31 -5.53
CA THR A 35 -9.51 16.88 -6.78
C THR A 35 -9.99 18.33 -6.63
N ASP A 36 -10.17 18.82 -5.39
CA ASP A 36 -10.46 20.23 -5.09
C ASP A 36 -9.15 21.00 -4.82
N ALA A 37 -8.57 21.56 -5.88
CA ALA A 37 -7.29 22.25 -5.81
C ALA A 37 -7.31 23.47 -4.86
N GLU A 38 -8.44 24.16 -4.73
CA GLU A 38 -8.55 25.35 -3.86
C GLU A 38 -8.64 24.96 -2.38
N ALA A 39 -9.47 23.97 -2.04
CA ALA A 39 -9.56 23.45 -0.68
C ALA A 39 -8.21 22.88 -0.23
N LEU A 40 -7.57 22.12 -1.11
CA LEU A 40 -6.25 21.53 -0.88
C LEU A 40 -5.19 22.61 -0.63
N GLN A 41 -5.16 23.68 -1.44
CA GLN A 41 -4.22 24.76 -1.26
C GLN A 41 -4.41 25.49 0.07
N ARG A 42 -5.66 25.75 0.49
CA ARG A 42 -5.96 26.36 1.79
C ARG A 42 -5.44 25.50 2.93
N GLU A 43 -5.81 24.20 2.95
CA GLU A 43 -5.43 23.30 4.03
C GLU A 43 -3.91 23.09 4.11
N VAL A 44 -3.23 22.91 2.97
CA VAL A 44 -1.76 22.82 2.91
C VAL A 44 -1.10 24.10 3.44
N GLY A 45 -1.66 25.28 3.10
CA GLY A 45 -1.20 26.59 3.58
C GLY A 45 -1.38 26.77 5.09
N ASP A 46 -2.43 26.22 5.67
CA ASP A 46 -2.70 26.26 7.12
C ASP A 46 -1.80 25.29 7.89
N VAL A 47 -1.61 24.07 7.37
CA VAL A 47 -0.77 23.02 8.00
C VAL A 47 0.71 23.38 7.97
N ARG A 48 1.21 23.96 6.88
CA ARG A 48 2.64 24.27 6.67
C ARG A 48 3.54 23.09 7.07
N PRO A 49 3.47 21.96 6.36
CA PRO A 49 4.16 20.74 6.76
C PRO A 49 5.69 20.84 6.58
N ASP A 50 6.44 20.24 7.50
CA ASP A 50 7.88 20.01 7.35
C ASP A 50 8.19 18.91 6.35
N ALA A 51 7.27 17.92 6.22
CA ALA A 51 7.39 16.79 5.32
C ALA A 51 5.99 16.27 4.92
N VAL A 52 5.90 15.56 3.82
CA VAL A 52 4.63 15.04 3.30
C VAL A 52 4.76 13.55 2.97
N VAL A 53 3.75 12.76 3.37
CA VAL A 53 3.59 11.38 2.93
C VAL A 53 2.26 11.25 2.20
N HIS A 54 2.36 10.97 0.91
CA HIS A 54 1.20 10.91 0.03
C HIS A 54 0.79 9.46 -0.22
N LEU A 55 -0.20 8.98 0.55
CA LEU A 55 -0.76 7.62 0.46
C LEU A 55 -2.16 7.59 -0.13
N ALA A 56 -2.84 8.74 -0.23
CA ALA A 56 -4.16 8.81 -0.83
C ALA A 56 -4.11 8.39 -2.30
N GLY A 57 -5.04 7.54 -2.69
CA GLY A 57 -5.14 7.06 -4.06
C GLY A 57 -6.11 5.89 -4.14
N ILE A 58 -6.62 5.63 -5.33
CA ILE A 58 -7.41 4.44 -5.61
C ILE A 58 -6.43 3.31 -5.90
N ALA A 59 -6.44 2.25 -5.07
CA ALA A 59 -5.50 1.13 -5.16
C ALA A 59 -6.15 -0.20 -5.57
N PHE A 60 -7.48 -0.31 -5.52
CA PHE A 60 -8.19 -1.54 -5.87
C PHE A 60 -8.29 -1.69 -7.39
N VAL A 61 -7.48 -2.59 -7.96
CA VAL A 61 -7.32 -2.78 -9.43
C VAL A 61 -8.63 -3.16 -10.15
N ALA A 62 -9.60 -3.76 -9.44
CA ALA A 62 -10.92 -4.09 -9.99
C ALA A 62 -11.96 -2.98 -9.76
N HIS A 63 -11.52 -1.72 -9.63
CA HIS A 63 -12.41 -0.57 -9.53
C HIS A 63 -13.22 -0.40 -10.81
N ALA A 64 -14.52 -0.14 -10.67
CA ALA A 64 -15.45 -0.09 -11.81
C ALA A 64 -15.31 1.17 -12.70
N ASN A 65 -14.59 2.20 -12.23
CA ASN A 65 -14.38 3.45 -12.95
C ASN A 65 -12.88 3.70 -13.20
N ASP A 66 -12.46 3.50 -14.43
CA ASP A 66 -11.08 3.68 -14.84
C ASP A 66 -10.62 5.15 -14.80
N GLU A 67 -11.52 6.11 -15.08
CA GLU A 67 -11.20 7.53 -15.05
C GLU A 67 -10.84 8.01 -13.64
N ALA A 68 -11.46 7.42 -12.61
CA ALA A 68 -11.19 7.76 -11.23
C ALA A 68 -9.73 7.53 -10.84
N PHE A 69 -9.04 6.52 -11.42
CA PHE A 69 -7.61 6.32 -11.20
C PHE A 69 -6.80 7.54 -11.63
N TYR A 70 -7.12 8.14 -12.78
CA TYR A 70 -6.38 9.29 -13.29
C TYR A 70 -6.75 10.58 -12.55
N ALA A 71 -8.04 10.77 -12.26
CA ALA A 71 -8.50 11.93 -11.51
C ALA A 71 -7.85 12.01 -10.12
N VAL A 72 -7.83 10.91 -9.37
CA VAL A 72 -7.29 10.89 -8.02
C VAL A 72 -5.77 10.74 -8.02
N ASN A 73 -5.23 9.71 -8.71
CA ASN A 73 -3.82 9.39 -8.60
C ASN A 73 -2.93 10.36 -9.37
N VAL A 74 -3.39 10.94 -10.48
CA VAL A 74 -2.57 11.87 -11.29
C VAL A 74 -2.93 13.31 -10.99
N LEU A 75 -4.19 13.71 -11.26
CA LEU A 75 -4.59 15.12 -11.08
C LEU A 75 -4.59 15.52 -9.61
N GLY A 76 -5.07 14.64 -8.71
CA GLY A 76 -5.02 14.88 -7.27
C GLY A 76 -3.59 15.06 -6.75
N THR A 77 -2.65 14.22 -7.21
CA THR A 77 -1.21 14.40 -6.86
C THR A 77 -0.64 15.68 -7.46
N THR A 78 -1.03 16.05 -8.70
CA THR A 78 -0.64 17.32 -9.32
C THR A 78 -1.09 18.51 -8.47
N ASN A 79 -2.33 18.51 -8.01
CA ASN A 79 -2.89 19.54 -7.14
C ASN A 79 -2.11 19.65 -5.82
N LEU A 80 -1.79 18.51 -5.21
CA LEU A 80 -1.00 18.48 -3.97
C LEU A 80 0.39 19.08 -4.17
N LEU A 81 1.14 18.63 -5.19
CA LEU A 81 2.48 19.16 -5.47
C LEU A 81 2.42 20.64 -5.83
N GLY A 82 1.39 21.06 -6.59
CA GLY A 82 1.15 22.47 -6.92
C GLY A 82 0.89 23.33 -5.68
N ALA A 83 0.15 22.83 -4.70
CA ALA A 83 -0.08 23.52 -3.43
C ALA A 83 1.21 23.63 -2.59
N LEU A 84 2.01 22.55 -2.54
CA LEU A 84 3.28 22.52 -1.79
C LEU A 84 4.32 23.51 -2.36
N VAL A 85 4.41 23.64 -3.67
CA VAL A 85 5.33 24.63 -4.33
C VAL A 85 4.99 26.06 -3.97
N ARG A 86 3.73 26.36 -3.67
CA ARG A 86 3.28 27.73 -3.35
C ARG A 86 3.52 28.12 -1.88
N LEU A 87 3.98 27.18 -1.05
CA LEU A 87 4.36 27.50 0.33
C LEU A 87 5.60 28.39 0.35
N ALA A 88 5.63 29.35 1.27
CA ALA A 88 6.81 30.21 1.48
C ALA A 88 8.07 29.41 1.88
N ALA A 89 7.86 28.27 2.57
CA ALA A 89 8.88 27.29 2.86
C ALA A 89 8.35 25.91 2.42
N PRO A 90 8.81 25.37 1.29
CA PRO A 90 8.44 24.02 0.86
C PRO A 90 8.88 22.95 1.85
N PRO A 91 8.18 21.81 1.93
CA PRO A 91 8.57 20.71 2.81
C PRO A 91 9.96 20.19 2.42
N ARG A 92 10.71 19.74 3.43
CA ARG A 92 12.06 19.18 3.25
C ARG A 92 12.08 17.91 2.42
N MET A 93 10.98 17.13 2.43
CA MET A 93 10.80 15.91 1.66
C MET A 93 9.32 15.62 1.42
N VAL A 94 9.00 15.15 0.23
CA VAL A 94 7.69 14.63 -0.17
C VAL A 94 7.86 13.18 -0.61
N LEU A 95 7.25 12.25 0.11
CA LEU A 95 7.21 10.85 -0.26
C LEU A 95 5.91 10.57 -1.01
N LEU A 96 6.02 10.02 -2.23
CA LEU A 96 4.89 9.60 -3.06
C LEU A 96 4.83 8.08 -3.15
N ALA A 97 3.72 7.50 -2.72
CA ALA A 97 3.48 6.06 -2.87
C ALA A 97 2.98 5.73 -4.28
N SER A 98 3.87 5.19 -5.10
CA SER A 98 3.56 4.54 -6.38
C SER A 98 3.19 3.07 -6.16
N SER A 99 3.56 2.16 -7.05
CA SER A 99 3.24 0.74 -6.95
C SER A 99 4.16 -0.11 -7.83
N ALA A 100 4.47 -1.33 -7.41
CA ALA A 100 5.13 -2.33 -8.26
C ALA A 100 4.27 -2.75 -9.47
N ASN A 101 2.97 -2.45 -9.49
CA ASN A 101 2.12 -2.70 -10.66
C ASN A 101 2.55 -1.95 -11.94
N ILE A 102 3.39 -0.93 -11.80
CA ILE A 102 3.96 -0.24 -12.97
C ILE A 102 4.90 -1.14 -13.80
N TYR A 103 5.50 -2.16 -13.18
CA TYR A 103 6.40 -3.08 -13.89
C TYR A 103 5.67 -4.03 -14.82
N GLY A 104 4.36 -4.26 -14.57
CA GLY A 104 3.56 -5.16 -15.37
C GLY A 104 4.00 -6.61 -15.26
N ASN A 105 3.87 -7.33 -16.37
CA ASN A 105 4.26 -8.73 -16.46
C ASN A 105 5.67 -8.84 -17.07
N THR A 106 6.64 -9.25 -16.26
CA THR A 106 8.05 -9.40 -16.67
C THR A 106 8.59 -10.76 -16.24
N GLU A 107 9.50 -11.32 -17.06
CA GLU A 107 10.22 -12.54 -16.73
C GLU A 107 11.41 -12.26 -15.78
N GLN A 108 11.85 -11.00 -15.68
CA GLN A 108 12.93 -10.63 -14.77
C GLN A 108 12.47 -10.70 -13.31
N SER A 109 13.23 -11.41 -12.49
CA SER A 109 12.98 -11.54 -11.06
C SER A 109 14.30 -11.84 -10.32
N PRO A 110 14.64 -11.08 -9.24
CA PRO A 110 13.90 -9.93 -8.72
C PRO A 110 13.94 -8.71 -9.64
N ILE A 111 12.95 -7.79 -9.48
CA ILE A 111 12.79 -6.60 -10.29
C ILE A 111 13.48 -5.43 -9.60
N ALA A 112 14.53 -4.88 -10.22
CA ALA A 112 15.18 -3.66 -9.74
C ALA A 112 14.47 -2.40 -10.25
N GLU A 113 14.73 -1.22 -9.63
CA GLU A 113 14.11 0.06 -10.01
C GLU A 113 14.47 0.52 -11.42
N SER A 114 15.60 0.04 -11.96
CA SER A 114 16.03 0.28 -13.35
C SER A 114 15.24 -0.49 -14.39
N HIS A 115 14.43 -1.47 -13.97
CA HIS A 115 13.60 -2.22 -14.92
C HIS A 115 12.57 -1.30 -15.59
N PRO A 116 12.44 -1.36 -16.93
CA PRO A 116 11.49 -0.52 -17.65
C PRO A 116 10.05 -0.79 -17.21
N PRO A 117 9.25 0.26 -16.93
CA PRO A 117 7.85 0.08 -16.60
C PRO A 117 7.03 -0.35 -17.82
N ALA A 118 6.12 -1.31 -17.62
CA ALA A 118 5.22 -1.84 -18.64
C ALA A 118 3.85 -2.19 -18.02
N PRO A 119 3.11 -1.21 -17.46
CA PRO A 119 1.86 -1.47 -16.74
C PRO A 119 0.81 -2.10 -17.64
N VAL A 120 0.05 -3.07 -17.11
CA VAL A 120 -0.95 -3.85 -17.83
C VAL A 120 -2.40 -3.53 -17.42
N ASN A 121 -2.59 -2.53 -16.57
CA ASN A 121 -3.91 -2.08 -16.12
C ASN A 121 -3.91 -0.57 -15.82
N HIS A 122 -5.13 0.03 -15.72
CA HIS A 122 -5.30 1.47 -15.49
C HIS A 122 -4.70 1.94 -14.17
N TYR A 123 -4.74 1.13 -13.12
CA TYR A 123 -4.09 1.46 -11.85
C TYR A 123 -2.56 1.63 -12.02
N GLY A 124 -1.88 0.63 -12.59
CA GLY A 124 -0.44 0.71 -12.85
C GLY A 124 -0.09 1.86 -13.78
N MET A 125 -0.91 2.10 -14.83
CA MET A 125 -0.73 3.20 -15.75
C MET A 125 -0.88 4.56 -15.04
N SER A 126 -1.88 4.74 -14.19
CA SER A 126 -2.08 5.98 -13.45
C SER A 126 -0.94 6.26 -12.46
N LYS A 127 -0.40 5.21 -11.81
CA LYS A 127 0.77 5.34 -10.93
C LYS A 127 2.03 5.71 -11.71
N LEU A 128 2.24 5.11 -12.88
CA LEU A 128 3.35 5.49 -13.77
C LEU A 128 3.22 6.95 -14.25
N ALA A 129 2.02 7.35 -14.68
CA ALA A 129 1.76 8.74 -15.09
C ALA A 129 2.02 9.72 -13.94
N MET A 130 1.60 9.36 -12.70
CA MET A 130 1.90 10.13 -11.49
C MET A 130 3.41 10.28 -11.26
N GLU A 131 4.20 9.20 -11.40
CA GLU A 131 5.67 9.27 -11.26
C GLU A 131 6.30 10.26 -12.25
N TYR A 132 5.93 10.16 -13.53
CA TYR A 132 6.46 11.08 -14.57
C TYR A 132 6.03 12.52 -14.32
N MET A 133 4.77 12.74 -13.95
CA MET A 133 4.27 14.07 -13.60
C MET A 133 5.02 14.63 -12.39
N ALA A 134 5.24 13.84 -11.35
CA ALA A 134 5.95 14.29 -10.15
C ALA A 134 7.40 14.72 -10.45
N ARG A 135 8.06 14.07 -11.41
CA ARG A 135 9.42 14.46 -11.84
C ARG A 135 9.50 15.88 -12.39
N THR A 136 8.40 16.44 -12.88
CA THR A 136 8.38 17.85 -13.35
C THR A 136 8.43 18.88 -12.21
N TYR A 137 8.41 18.43 -10.96
CA TYR A 137 8.49 19.28 -9.77
C TYR A 137 9.86 19.22 -9.05
N LEU A 138 10.80 18.39 -9.54
CA LEU A 138 12.08 18.15 -8.84
C LEU A 138 13.01 19.38 -8.76
N ASP A 139 12.77 20.38 -9.58
CA ASP A 139 13.45 21.68 -9.48
C ASP A 139 12.97 22.54 -8.30
N ARG A 140 11.82 22.20 -7.70
CA ARG A 140 11.14 22.99 -6.65
C ARG A 140 10.83 22.20 -5.38
N LEU A 141 10.75 20.89 -5.47
CA LEU A 141 10.42 19.98 -4.35
C LEU A 141 11.39 18.81 -4.30
N ASN A 142 11.81 18.47 -3.11
CA ASN A 142 12.51 17.22 -2.85
C ASN A 142 11.48 16.07 -2.82
N VAL A 143 11.39 15.30 -3.89
CA VAL A 143 10.45 14.19 -4.00
C VAL A 143 11.19 12.88 -3.99
N VAL A 144 10.73 11.92 -3.18
CA VAL A 144 11.13 10.51 -3.23
C VAL A 144 9.91 9.68 -3.61
N ILE A 145 10.11 8.72 -4.53
CA ILE A 145 9.03 7.85 -5.01
C ILE A 145 9.26 6.45 -4.43
N THR A 146 8.21 5.81 -3.96
CA THR A 146 8.25 4.42 -3.49
C THR A 146 7.40 3.53 -4.38
N ARG A 147 7.88 2.34 -4.68
CA ARG A 147 7.17 1.29 -5.41
C ARG A 147 6.97 0.09 -4.48
N PRO A 148 5.95 0.13 -3.61
CA PRO A 148 5.66 -1.02 -2.75
C PRO A 148 5.21 -2.21 -3.58
N PHE A 149 5.78 -3.38 -3.26
CA PHE A 149 5.28 -4.68 -3.69
C PHE A 149 4.13 -5.10 -2.79
N ASN A 150 3.44 -6.21 -3.10
CA ASN A 150 2.25 -6.57 -2.32
C ASN A 150 2.58 -6.64 -0.83
N TYR A 151 1.72 -6.04 -0.04
CA TYR A 151 1.81 -6.05 1.42
C TYR A 151 0.42 -6.19 2.04
N THR A 152 0.40 -6.65 3.28
CA THR A 152 -0.83 -6.95 4.02
C THR A 152 -0.63 -6.68 5.51
N GLY A 153 -1.73 -6.67 6.24
CA GLY A 153 -1.75 -6.48 7.67
C GLY A 153 -3.15 -6.31 8.22
N PRO A 154 -3.32 -6.32 9.55
CA PRO A 154 -4.60 -6.03 10.19
C PRO A 154 -5.20 -4.70 9.72
N GLY A 155 -6.51 -4.69 9.47
CA GLY A 155 -7.24 -3.50 8.99
C GLY A 155 -7.27 -3.34 7.47
N GLN A 156 -6.65 -4.23 6.70
CA GLN A 156 -6.79 -4.23 5.24
C GLN A 156 -8.20 -4.70 4.85
N ASP A 157 -8.77 -4.08 3.79
CA ASP A 157 -10.11 -4.38 3.30
C ASP A 157 -10.25 -5.86 2.87
N VAL A 158 -11.37 -6.48 3.24
CA VAL A 158 -11.68 -7.89 2.98
C VAL A 158 -11.83 -8.25 1.49
N ASN A 159 -11.93 -7.26 0.61
CA ASN A 159 -11.89 -7.47 -0.83
C ASN A 159 -10.49 -7.83 -1.34
N PHE A 160 -9.44 -7.57 -0.55
CA PHE A 160 -8.09 -8.04 -0.88
C PHE A 160 -7.91 -9.51 -0.48
N LEU A 161 -7.00 -10.18 -1.19
CA LEU A 161 -6.80 -11.63 -1.11
C LEU A 161 -6.48 -12.13 0.30
N ILE A 162 -5.46 -11.55 0.95
CA ILE A 162 -5.01 -12.05 2.27
C ILE A 162 -6.04 -11.83 3.38
N PRO A 163 -6.66 -10.63 3.51
CA PRO A 163 -7.77 -10.47 4.46
C PRO A 163 -8.96 -11.38 4.18
N LYS A 164 -9.30 -11.61 2.90
CA LYS A 164 -10.34 -12.55 2.50
C LYS A 164 -10.02 -13.97 3.00
N LEU A 165 -8.79 -14.45 2.77
CA LEU A 165 -8.34 -15.75 3.27
C LEU A 165 -8.40 -15.80 4.81
N ALA A 166 -7.81 -14.82 5.50
CA ALA A 166 -7.80 -14.77 6.97
C ALA A 166 -9.21 -14.85 7.55
N MET A 167 -10.17 -14.12 6.97
CA MET A 167 -11.56 -14.14 7.41
C MET A 167 -12.23 -15.51 7.19
N HIS A 168 -11.99 -16.15 6.03
CA HIS A 168 -12.57 -17.49 5.76
C HIS A 168 -11.98 -18.55 6.69
N PHE A 169 -10.68 -18.51 6.95
CA PHE A 169 -10.03 -19.44 7.89
C PHE A 169 -10.45 -19.18 9.33
N ALA A 170 -10.59 -17.93 9.77
CA ALA A 170 -11.09 -17.59 11.10
C ALA A 170 -12.53 -18.09 11.32
N LYS A 171 -13.38 -17.98 10.30
CA LYS A 171 -14.75 -18.52 10.29
C LYS A 171 -14.83 -20.03 10.12
N ARG A 172 -13.71 -20.72 9.90
CA ARG A 172 -13.67 -22.14 9.56
C ARG A 172 -14.60 -22.47 8.38
N ALA A 173 -14.63 -21.59 7.37
CA ALA A 173 -15.46 -21.78 6.19
C ALA A 173 -15.10 -23.08 5.47
N PRO A 174 -16.08 -23.85 4.95
CA PRO A 174 -15.79 -25.12 4.29
C PRO A 174 -15.13 -24.96 2.93
N MET A 175 -15.31 -23.79 2.30
CA MET A 175 -14.84 -23.53 0.94
C MET A 175 -14.60 -22.04 0.71
N ILE A 176 -13.63 -21.74 -0.18
CA ILE A 176 -13.40 -20.42 -0.75
C ILE A 176 -13.25 -20.49 -2.26
N SER A 177 -13.73 -19.47 -2.96
CA SER A 177 -13.53 -19.31 -4.42
C SER A 177 -12.42 -18.29 -4.67
N LEU A 178 -11.39 -18.70 -5.41
CA LEU A 178 -10.20 -17.92 -5.76
C LEU A 178 -9.94 -17.97 -7.26
N GLY A 179 -9.02 -17.14 -7.75
CA GLY A 179 -8.44 -17.22 -9.10
C GLY A 179 -7.30 -18.24 -9.18
N ASN A 180 -6.29 -17.92 -10.00
CA ASN A 180 -5.12 -18.77 -10.20
C ASN A 180 -4.28 -18.89 -8.92
N LEU A 181 -3.97 -20.12 -8.51
CA LEU A 181 -3.18 -20.41 -7.31
C LEU A 181 -1.65 -20.45 -7.54
N HIS A 182 -1.22 -20.53 -8.81
CA HIS A 182 0.18 -20.64 -9.18
C HIS A 182 0.87 -19.29 -9.42
N VAL A 183 0.20 -18.20 -9.08
CA VAL A 183 0.83 -16.87 -9.12
C VAL A 183 1.72 -16.68 -7.89
N GLU A 184 2.87 -16.06 -8.12
CA GLU A 184 3.84 -15.75 -7.07
C GLU A 184 3.83 -14.27 -6.73
N ARG A 185 3.68 -13.95 -5.45
CA ARG A 185 3.68 -12.58 -4.91
C ARG A 185 4.48 -12.50 -3.62
N GLU A 186 5.03 -11.35 -3.37
CA GLU A 186 5.40 -10.99 -2.01
C GLU A 186 4.14 -10.66 -1.20
N PHE A 187 4.21 -10.91 0.09
CA PHE A 187 3.19 -10.47 1.05
C PHE A 187 3.91 -9.86 2.25
N ASN A 188 4.42 -8.65 2.03
CA ASN A 188 5.17 -7.91 3.05
C ASN A 188 4.24 -7.48 4.20
N ASP A 189 4.79 -7.31 5.40
CA ASP A 189 4.03 -6.75 6.51
C ASP A 189 3.88 -5.23 6.35
N VAL A 190 2.70 -4.68 6.62
CA VAL A 190 2.44 -3.24 6.55
C VAL A 190 3.35 -2.45 7.49
N ARG A 191 3.84 -3.04 8.59
CA ARG A 191 4.80 -2.40 9.51
C ARG A 191 6.11 -2.10 8.80
N THR A 192 6.66 -3.08 8.06
CA THR A 192 7.87 -2.89 7.25
C THR A 192 7.69 -1.75 6.24
N VAL A 193 6.51 -1.64 5.64
CA VAL A 193 6.20 -0.55 4.71
C VAL A 193 6.18 0.81 5.42
N CYS A 194 5.59 0.88 6.62
CA CYS A 194 5.59 2.11 7.43
C CYS A 194 7.01 2.50 7.86
N ASP A 195 7.83 1.54 8.30
CA ASP A 195 9.23 1.77 8.66
C ASP A 195 10.04 2.28 7.46
N ALA A 196 9.86 1.66 6.29
CA ALA A 196 10.50 2.09 5.05
C ALA A 196 10.09 3.52 4.66
N TYR A 197 8.81 3.86 4.77
CA TYR A 197 8.32 5.20 4.43
C TYR A 197 8.85 6.26 5.38
N LEU A 198 8.85 6.01 6.69
CA LEU A 198 9.43 6.96 7.66
C LEU A 198 10.94 7.10 7.44
N SER A 199 11.65 6.00 7.21
CA SER A 199 13.09 6.02 6.94
C SER A 199 13.40 6.77 5.64
N LEU A 200 12.62 6.60 4.58
CA LEU A 200 12.78 7.33 3.32
C LEU A 200 12.43 8.81 3.44
N LEU A 201 11.46 9.17 4.30
CA LEU A 201 11.15 10.56 4.58
C LEU A 201 12.32 11.28 5.28
N LEU A 202 13.12 10.54 6.06
CA LEU A 202 14.27 11.07 6.82
C LEU A 202 15.58 11.03 6.04
N HIS A 203 15.82 9.98 5.25
CA HIS A 203 17.10 9.63 4.65
C HIS A 203 17.06 9.44 3.13
N GLY A 204 15.88 9.49 2.50
CA GLY A 204 15.71 9.30 1.06
C GLY A 204 16.44 10.38 0.25
N GLU A 205 16.94 10.00 -0.92
CA GLU A 205 17.61 10.92 -1.84
C GLU A 205 16.58 11.57 -2.78
N PRO A 206 16.52 12.91 -2.86
CA PRO A 206 15.59 13.59 -3.76
C PRO A 206 15.74 13.14 -5.22
N GLY A 207 14.61 12.92 -5.90
CA GLY A 207 14.56 12.47 -7.28
C GLY A 207 14.65 10.96 -7.46
N GLU A 208 15.02 10.22 -6.40
CA GLU A 208 15.19 8.77 -6.44
C GLU A 208 13.87 8.02 -6.25
N THR A 209 13.89 6.80 -6.77
CA THR A 209 12.79 5.83 -6.63
C THR A 209 13.30 4.60 -5.92
N TYR A 210 12.50 4.05 -4.99
CA TYR A 210 12.86 2.87 -4.19
C TYR A 210 11.75 1.82 -4.22
N ASN A 211 12.12 0.58 -4.51
CA ASN A 211 11.26 -0.56 -4.27
C ASN A 211 11.12 -0.79 -2.76
N VAL A 212 9.89 -1.00 -2.30
CA VAL A 212 9.62 -1.41 -0.91
C VAL A 212 9.13 -2.85 -0.95
N CYS A 213 10.05 -3.77 -0.68
CA CYS A 213 9.88 -5.20 -0.89
C CYS A 213 10.80 -6.01 0.04
N SER A 214 10.59 -7.33 0.04
CA SER A 214 11.45 -8.27 0.78
C SER A 214 12.34 -9.14 -0.10
N GLY A 215 12.04 -9.24 -1.40
CA GLY A 215 12.67 -10.18 -2.30
C GLY A 215 12.24 -11.64 -2.09
N ARG A 216 11.15 -11.88 -1.34
CA ARG A 216 10.66 -13.22 -0.98
C ARG A 216 9.26 -13.45 -1.55
N PRO A 217 9.15 -14.01 -2.76
CA PRO A 217 7.86 -14.34 -3.35
C PRO A 217 7.34 -15.65 -2.79
N TYR A 218 6.02 -15.78 -2.73
CA TYR A 218 5.32 -16.98 -2.32
C TYR A 218 4.24 -17.32 -3.34
N GLU A 219 4.12 -18.59 -3.68
CA GLU A 219 2.98 -19.10 -4.45
C GLU A 219 1.70 -18.99 -3.63
N LEU A 220 0.58 -18.63 -4.25
CA LEU A 220 -0.68 -18.47 -3.52
C LEU A 220 -1.14 -19.77 -2.87
N GLN A 221 -0.89 -20.94 -3.50
CA GLN A 221 -1.18 -22.23 -2.90
C GLN A 221 -0.43 -22.40 -1.55
N TYR A 222 0.86 -22.04 -1.49
CA TYR A 222 1.63 -22.08 -0.25
C TYR A 222 1.01 -21.20 0.86
N VAL A 223 0.47 -20.02 0.50
CA VAL A 223 -0.20 -19.14 1.45
C VAL A 223 -1.47 -19.79 2.04
N VAL A 224 -2.26 -20.44 1.18
CA VAL A 224 -3.44 -21.21 1.62
C VAL A 224 -3.06 -22.34 2.56
N ASP A 225 -2.01 -23.10 2.21
CA ASP A 225 -1.52 -24.20 3.04
C ASP A 225 -0.97 -23.71 4.39
N LEU A 226 -0.34 -22.54 4.40
CA LEU A 226 0.14 -21.91 5.63
C LEU A 226 -1.03 -21.52 6.56
N PHE A 227 -2.08 -20.91 6.01
CA PHE A 227 -3.30 -20.65 6.77
C PHE A 227 -3.94 -21.94 7.33
N ALA A 228 -3.96 -23.01 6.52
CA ALA A 228 -4.48 -24.30 6.98
C ALA A 228 -3.68 -24.87 8.16
N ARG A 229 -2.34 -24.77 8.11
CA ARG A 229 -1.46 -25.18 9.23
C ARG A 229 -1.70 -24.32 10.48
N LEU A 230 -1.75 -22.99 10.32
CA LEU A 230 -1.92 -22.08 11.46
C LEU A 230 -3.27 -22.25 12.18
N THR A 231 -4.32 -22.65 11.45
CA THR A 231 -5.68 -22.78 12.01
C THR A 231 -6.07 -24.22 12.34
N GLY A 232 -5.30 -25.20 11.87
CA GLY A 232 -5.70 -26.62 11.94
C GLY A 232 -7.01 -26.89 11.17
N HIS A 233 -7.33 -26.10 10.15
CA HIS A 233 -8.56 -26.20 9.36
C HIS A 233 -8.25 -26.37 7.89
N ALA A 234 -8.68 -27.50 7.30
CA ALA A 234 -8.59 -27.71 5.87
C ALA A 234 -9.81 -27.09 5.16
N MET A 235 -9.57 -26.12 4.32
CA MET A 235 -10.59 -25.43 3.53
C MET A 235 -10.47 -25.83 2.06
N ARG A 236 -11.57 -26.20 1.41
CA ARG A 236 -11.56 -26.50 -0.01
C ARG A 236 -11.44 -25.20 -0.83
N VAL A 237 -10.46 -25.13 -1.70
CA VAL A 237 -10.35 -24.03 -2.68
C VAL A 237 -11.02 -24.46 -3.98
N SER A 238 -11.93 -23.61 -4.48
CA SER A 238 -12.53 -23.73 -5.82
C SER A 238 -11.93 -22.65 -6.71
N VAL A 239 -11.26 -23.05 -7.79
CA VAL A 239 -10.75 -22.09 -8.77
C VAL A 239 -11.91 -21.61 -9.63
N ASN A 240 -12.19 -20.31 -9.61
CA ASN A 240 -13.19 -19.67 -10.45
C ASN A 240 -12.51 -18.96 -11.62
N PRO A 241 -12.79 -19.36 -12.88
CA PRO A 241 -12.22 -18.71 -14.06
C PRO A 241 -12.51 -17.20 -14.15
N ASP A 242 -13.65 -16.74 -13.62
CA ASP A 242 -14.04 -15.31 -13.62
C ASP A 242 -13.08 -14.44 -12.77
N PHE A 243 -12.33 -15.06 -11.86
CA PHE A 243 -11.33 -14.38 -11.04
C PHE A 243 -9.92 -14.45 -11.64
N VAL A 244 -9.74 -15.16 -12.75
CA VAL A 244 -8.48 -15.21 -13.49
C VAL A 244 -8.43 -14.02 -14.45
N ARG A 245 -7.42 -13.15 -14.27
CA ARG A 245 -7.28 -11.94 -15.09
C ARG A 245 -6.62 -12.30 -16.44
N ALA A 246 -7.12 -11.71 -17.53
CA ALA A 246 -6.60 -11.96 -18.89
C ALA A 246 -5.10 -11.58 -19.02
N ASN A 247 -4.65 -10.54 -18.30
CA ASN A 247 -3.26 -10.07 -18.26
C ASN A 247 -2.67 -10.28 -16.85
N GLU A 248 -2.74 -11.51 -16.35
CA GLU A 248 -2.27 -11.80 -15.00
C GLU A 248 -0.74 -11.75 -14.94
N VAL A 249 -0.22 -10.99 -14.00
CA VAL A 249 1.21 -11.00 -13.67
C VAL A 249 1.51 -12.32 -12.94
N HIS A 250 2.30 -13.21 -13.53
CA HIS A 250 2.58 -14.51 -12.93
C HIS A 250 3.48 -14.42 -11.71
N ARG A 251 4.53 -13.59 -11.79
CA ARG A 251 5.46 -13.39 -10.68
C ARG A 251 5.74 -11.90 -10.48
N LEU A 252 5.60 -11.43 -9.25
CA LEU A 252 5.93 -10.07 -8.86
C LEU A 252 6.78 -10.11 -7.59
N CYS A 253 8.10 -9.93 -7.78
CA CYS A 253 9.13 -9.99 -6.74
C CYS A 253 10.13 -8.87 -6.97
N GLY A 254 10.34 -8.00 -5.97
CA GLY A 254 11.23 -6.85 -6.06
C GLY A 254 12.64 -7.13 -5.56
N ASP A 255 13.59 -6.31 -6.02
CA ASP A 255 14.94 -6.26 -5.47
C ASP A 255 14.97 -5.21 -4.35
N PRO A 256 15.24 -5.59 -3.09
CA PRO A 256 15.32 -4.65 -1.97
C PRO A 256 16.68 -3.93 -1.87
N ALA A 257 17.68 -4.32 -2.65
CA ALA A 257 19.08 -3.95 -2.45
C ALA A 257 19.32 -2.44 -2.43
N LYS A 258 18.63 -1.66 -3.26
CA LYS A 258 18.80 -0.21 -3.31
C LYS A 258 18.34 0.47 -2.03
N LEU A 259 17.17 0.11 -1.51
CA LEU A 259 16.65 0.63 -0.26
C LEU A 259 17.54 0.18 0.92
N ASP A 260 17.92 -1.10 0.96
CA ASP A 260 18.75 -1.64 2.03
C ASP A 260 20.13 -0.96 2.06
N ALA A 261 20.74 -0.72 0.90
CA ALA A 261 22.01 0.01 0.80
C ALA A 261 21.92 1.45 1.25
N LEU A 262 20.80 2.15 0.95
CA LEU A 262 20.56 3.50 1.46
C LEU A 262 20.50 3.51 2.99
N LEU A 263 19.67 2.64 3.58
CA LEU A 263 19.41 2.62 5.01
C LEU A 263 20.61 2.14 5.82
N ALA A 264 21.37 1.19 5.29
CA ALA A 264 22.62 0.71 5.91
C ALA A 264 23.66 1.83 6.11
N ARG A 265 23.68 2.85 5.23
CA ARG A 265 24.54 4.05 5.41
C ARG A 265 24.18 4.86 6.67
N SER A 266 22.94 4.75 7.15
CA SER A 266 22.46 5.37 8.37
C SER A 266 22.37 4.40 9.55
N GLY A 267 22.90 3.18 9.41
CA GLY A 267 22.85 2.13 10.43
C GLY A 267 21.44 1.58 10.69
N ILE A 268 20.53 1.73 9.71
CA ILE A 268 19.13 1.30 9.82
C ILE A 268 18.99 -0.03 9.06
N GLU A 269 18.36 -1.01 9.71
CA GLU A 269 17.91 -2.25 9.10
C GLU A 269 16.41 -2.36 9.26
N LEU A 270 15.69 -2.66 8.16
CA LEU A 270 14.25 -2.83 8.19
C LEU A 270 13.90 -4.19 8.80
N ASP A 271 13.03 -4.19 9.79
CA ASP A 271 12.39 -5.41 10.26
C ASP A 271 11.46 -5.96 9.16
N ARG A 272 11.71 -7.22 8.76
CA ARG A 272 10.89 -7.94 7.77
C ARG A 272 10.35 -9.22 8.39
N PRO A 273 9.21 -9.12 9.09
CA PRO A 273 8.57 -10.28 9.70
C PRO A 273 8.36 -11.42 8.70
N SER A 274 8.40 -12.64 9.18
CA SER A 274 8.09 -13.80 8.35
C SER A 274 6.64 -13.74 7.86
N LEU A 275 6.35 -14.43 6.73
CA LEU A 275 4.97 -14.56 6.26
C LEU A 275 4.08 -15.21 7.33
N GLU A 276 4.58 -16.21 8.04
CA GLU A 276 3.86 -16.90 9.11
C GLU A 276 3.45 -15.95 10.24
N GLU A 277 4.36 -15.08 10.68
CA GLU A 277 4.06 -14.06 11.68
C GLU A 277 3.01 -13.06 11.19
N THR A 278 3.15 -12.58 9.96
CA THR A 278 2.20 -11.65 9.34
C THR A 278 0.80 -12.26 9.23
N LEU A 279 0.69 -13.51 8.74
CA LEU A 279 -0.59 -14.21 8.64
C LEU A 279 -1.20 -14.57 10.01
N GLY A 280 -0.37 -14.90 11.00
CA GLY A 280 -0.82 -15.13 12.38
C GLY A 280 -1.49 -13.88 12.98
N ARG A 281 -0.92 -12.70 12.73
CA ARG A 281 -1.52 -11.43 13.13
C ARG A 281 -2.84 -11.14 12.40
N MET A 282 -2.91 -11.46 11.11
CA MET A 282 -4.13 -11.31 10.32
C MET A 282 -5.25 -12.20 10.86
N LEU A 283 -4.95 -13.46 11.20
CA LEU A 283 -5.91 -14.38 11.81
C LEU A 283 -6.41 -13.87 13.16
N SER A 284 -5.51 -13.37 14.00
CA SER A 284 -5.86 -12.81 15.31
C SER A 284 -6.82 -11.62 15.17
N ALA A 285 -6.56 -10.72 14.24
CA ALA A 285 -7.43 -9.58 13.96
C ALA A 285 -8.79 -10.01 13.40
N ALA A 286 -8.82 -10.97 12.47
CA ALA A 286 -10.06 -11.52 11.93
C ALA A 286 -10.94 -12.18 13.01
N ALA A 287 -10.33 -12.96 13.93
CA ALA A 287 -11.05 -13.59 15.03
C ALA A 287 -11.60 -12.56 16.06
N GLN A 288 -10.90 -11.45 16.29
CA GLN A 288 -11.40 -10.37 17.13
C GLN A 288 -12.61 -9.66 16.52
N SER A 289 -12.57 -9.35 15.22
CA SER A 289 -13.68 -8.73 14.50
C SER A 289 -14.95 -9.60 14.53
N GLU A 290 -14.82 -10.92 14.42
CA GLU A 290 -15.92 -11.86 14.54
C GLU A 290 -16.57 -11.85 15.94
N ARG A 291 -15.76 -11.81 16.99
CA ARG A 291 -16.26 -11.75 18.38
C ARG A 291 -17.02 -10.47 18.64
N SER A 292 -16.55 -9.34 18.13
CA SER A 292 -17.17 -8.04 18.28
C SER A 292 -18.53 -7.98 17.54
N SER A 293 -18.63 -8.54 16.33
CA SER A 293 -19.88 -8.60 15.56
C SER A 293 -20.94 -9.53 16.18
N ASN A 294 -20.51 -10.57 16.91
CA ASN A 294 -21.43 -11.50 17.60
C ASN A 294 -21.85 -11.02 19.00
N SER A 295 -21.22 -9.97 19.54
CA SER A 295 -21.52 -9.41 20.87
C SER A 295 -22.50 -8.22 20.86
N GLU A 296 -22.86 -7.67 19.70
CA GLU A 296 -23.93 -6.68 19.59
C GLU A 296 -25.29 -7.40 19.60
N PRO A 297 -26.15 -7.21 20.63
CA PRO A 297 -27.49 -7.78 20.64
C PRO A 297 -28.31 -7.11 19.55
N GLY A 298 -28.72 -7.91 18.56
CA GLY A 298 -29.53 -7.48 17.44
C GLY A 298 -30.76 -6.69 17.88
N THR A 299 -30.81 -5.41 17.56
CA THR A 299 -32.04 -4.64 17.60
C THR A 299 -32.98 -5.24 16.53
N PRO A 300 -34.17 -5.73 16.88
CA PRO A 300 -35.07 -6.28 15.89
C PRO A 300 -35.49 -5.19 14.91
N LYS A 301 -35.19 -5.38 13.63
CA LYS A 301 -35.73 -4.54 12.56
C LYS A 301 -37.24 -4.73 12.58
N GLN A 302 -37.97 -3.75 13.10
CA GLN A 302 -39.40 -3.64 12.89
C GLN A 302 -39.64 -3.45 11.38
N PHE A 303 -40.26 -4.45 10.79
CA PHE A 303 -40.87 -4.34 9.47
C PHE A 303 -42.15 -3.46 9.63
N ALA A 304 -42.19 -2.33 8.97
CA ALA A 304 -43.37 -1.58 8.61
C ALA A 304 -43.33 -1.27 7.11
#